data_1e650dcd2407f33aa1c357400cb59424
#
_entry.id   1e650dcd2407f33aa1c357400cb59424
#
_cell.length_a   1.000
_cell.length_b   1.000
_cell.length_c   1.000
_cell.angle_alpha   90.00
_cell.angle_beta   90.00
_cell.angle_gamma   90.00
#
_symmetry.space_group_name_H-M   'P 1'
#
loop_
_entity.id
_entity.type
_entity.pdbx_description
1 polymer ?
#
loop_
_entity_poly.entity_id
_entity_poly.type
_entity_poly.pdbx_seq_one_letter_code
_entity_poly.pdbx_strand_id
1 'polypeptide(L)'
;MTTYTEERRKKSWYPIIGFAIFAGLVAGFIAFVKPVEKIDNYWTVAEISTGRSTIVSEVIDYDFGNESRRGIYRDVPGLSEEEIINIESPSAPDQWTILCGFNCDNGELRIRIGNPNKTIRGNHRYELDY
;
A
#
# COMPACT_ATOMS: atom_id res chain seq x y z
N MET A 1 -7.53 80.39 2.70
CA MET A 1 -8.40 79.40 2.02
C MET A 1 -7.53 78.26 1.67
N THR A 2 -7.46 77.26 2.54
CA THR A 2 -6.61 76.08 2.40
C THR A 2 -7.47 74.92 1.89
N THR A 3 -7.23 74.51 0.65
CA THR A 3 -7.87 73.37 0.03
C THR A 3 -7.21 72.07 0.55
N TYR A 4 -7.97 71.32 1.32
CA TYR A 4 -7.57 69.98 1.80
C TYR A 4 -7.86 68.94 0.69
N THR A 5 -6.83 68.41 0.03
CA THR A 5 -6.95 67.36 -0.92
C THR A 5 -6.95 66.00 -0.17
N GLU A 6 -8.09 65.34 -0.13
CA GLU A 6 -8.29 64.06 0.43
C GLU A 6 -7.65 63.02 -0.51
N GLU A 7 -6.45 62.56 -0.17
CA GLU A 7 -5.78 61.44 -0.85
C GLU A 7 -6.49 60.12 -0.49
N ARG A 8 -7.38 59.67 -1.38
CA ARG A 8 -7.97 58.32 -1.27
C ARG A 8 -6.86 57.29 -1.37
N ARG A 9 -6.43 56.74 -0.24
CA ARG A 9 -5.52 55.61 -0.19
C ARG A 9 -6.18 54.43 -0.87
N LYS A 10 -5.80 54.13 -2.12
CA LYS A 10 -6.23 52.91 -2.85
C LYS A 10 -5.73 51.68 -2.08
N LYS A 11 -6.66 51.02 -1.41
CA LYS A 11 -6.37 49.76 -0.67
C LYS A 11 -5.93 48.72 -1.69
N SER A 12 -4.63 48.42 -1.71
CA SER A 12 -4.07 47.43 -2.64
C SER A 12 -4.59 46.02 -2.26
N TRP A 13 -5.32 45.39 -3.16
CA TRP A 13 -5.87 44.06 -3.01
C TRP A 13 -4.91 42.97 -3.51
N TYR A 14 -3.79 43.39 -4.12
CA TYR A 14 -2.81 42.45 -4.69
C TYR A 14 -2.27 41.39 -3.72
N PRO A 15 -1.96 41.69 -2.44
CA PRO A 15 -1.47 40.66 -1.52
C PRO A 15 -2.53 39.61 -1.19
N ILE A 16 -3.83 40.00 -1.15
CA ILE A 16 -4.93 39.06 -0.87
C ILE A 16 -5.14 38.12 -2.06
N ILE A 17 -5.10 38.67 -3.29
CA ILE A 17 -5.23 37.86 -4.51
C ILE A 17 -4.04 36.89 -4.64
N GLY A 18 -2.82 37.36 -4.38
CA GLY A 18 -1.62 36.50 -4.41
C GLY A 18 -1.69 35.36 -3.42
N PHE A 19 -2.16 35.64 -2.20
CA PHE A 19 -2.32 34.59 -1.17
C PHE A 19 -3.41 33.59 -1.54
N ALA A 20 -4.54 34.02 -2.12
CA ALA A 20 -5.61 33.13 -2.55
C ALA A 20 -5.17 32.19 -3.69
N ILE A 21 -4.39 32.69 -4.66
CA ILE A 21 -3.83 31.90 -5.75
C ILE A 21 -2.82 30.88 -5.21
N PHE A 22 -1.93 31.30 -4.31
CA PHE A 22 -0.94 30.40 -3.70
C PHE A 22 -1.62 29.30 -2.88
N ALA A 23 -2.62 29.65 -2.05
CA ALA A 23 -3.37 28.67 -1.27
C ALA A 23 -4.13 27.67 -2.18
N GLY A 24 -4.68 28.13 -3.29
CA GLY A 24 -5.33 27.29 -4.29
C GLY A 24 -4.37 26.31 -4.98
N LEU A 25 -3.15 26.76 -5.31
CA LEU A 25 -2.11 25.93 -5.92
C LEU A 25 -1.62 24.85 -4.94
N VAL A 26 -1.41 25.22 -3.66
CA VAL A 26 -0.99 24.27 -2.61
C VAL A 26 -2.09 23.24 -2.36
N ALA A 27 -3.34 23.65 -2.24
CA ALA A 27 -4.46 22.73 -2.06
C ALA A 27 -4.64 21.78 -3.26
N GLY A 28 -4.46 22.31 -4.49
CA GLY A 28 -4.48 21.50 -5.71
C GLY A 28 -3.34 20.47 -5.75
N PHE A 29 -2.13 20.84 -5.31
CA PHE A 29 -0.98 19.95 -5.26
C PHE A 29 -1.18 18.81 -4.25
N ILE A 30 -1.72 19.13 -3.05
CA ILE A 30 -2.00 18.11 -2.01
C ILE A 30 -3.08 17.13 -2.49
N ALA A 31 -4.08 17.59 -3.23
CA ALA A 31 -5.13 16.73 -3.79
C ALA A 31 -4.60 15.78 -4.90
N PHE A 32 -3.45 16.08 -5.50
CA PHE A 32 -2.84 15.28 -6.56
C PHE A 32 -1.90 14.18 -6.05
N VAL A 33 -1.48 14.23 -4.78
CA VAL A 33 -0.65 13.20 -4.17
C VAL A 33 -1.54 12.01 -3.81
N LYS A 34 -1.66 11.06 -4.73
CA LYS A 34 -2.32 9.79 -4.43
C LYS A 34 -1.46 9.02 -3.42
N PRO A 35 -2.07 8.43 -2.39
CA PRO A 35 -1.34 7.51 -1.52
C PRO A 35 -0.79 6.36 -2.37
N VAL A 36 0.52 6.19 -2.30
CA VAL A 36 1.23 5.13 -3.03
C VAL A 36 1.05 3.83 -2.26
N GLU A 37 0.88 2.72 -2.98
CA GLU A 37 0.88 1.39 -2.37
C GLU A 37 2.18 1.16 -1.61
N LYS A 38 2.08 0.55 -0.42
CA LYS A 38 3.24 0.28 0.45
C LYS A 38 3.00 -0.91 1.35
N ILE A 39 4.09 -1.50 1.81
CA ILE A 39 4.07 -2.43 2.93
C ILE A 39 4.24 -1.60 4.19
N ASP A 40 3.24 -1.62 5.09
CA ASP A 40 3.30 -0.91 6.36
C ASP A 40 4.15 -1.67 7.38
N ASN A 41 3.99 -2.99 7.43
CA ASN A 41 4.77 -3.88 8.28
C ASN A 41 5.03 -5.21 7.59
N TYR A 42 6.16 -5.81 7.92
CA TYR A 42 6.54 -7.14 7.51
C TYR A 42 7.29 -7.84 8.66
N TRP A 43 6.74 -8.94 9.14
CA TRP A 43 7.36 -9.77 10.16
C TRP A 43 7.60 -11.16 9.62
N THR A 44 8.73 -11.71 9.97
CA THR A 44 9.04 -13.11 9.71
C THR A 44 9.57 -13.72 10.99
N VAL A 45 9.00 -14.85 11.38
CA VAL A 45 9.47 -15.68 12.49
C VAL A 45 9.81 -17.05 11.95
N ALA A 46 11.01 -17.54 12.25
CA ALA A 46 11.42 -18.88 11.92
C ALA A 46 11.59 -19.72 13.19
N GLU A 47 10.80 -20.77 13.34
CA GLU A 47 10.89 -21.72 14.43
C GLU A 47 11.66 -22.96 13.98
N ILE A 48 12.84 -23.17 14.55
CA ILE A 48 13.72 -24.28 14.22
C ILE A 48 13.52 -25.40 15.24
N SER A 49 13.00 -26.53 14.79
CA SER A 49 12.86 -27.73 15.60
C SER A 49 14.12 -28.56 15.59
N THR A 50 14.39 -29.28 16.72
CA THR A 50 15.50 -30.22 16.84
C THR A 50 15.42 -31.40 15.85
N GLY A 51 14.26 -31.60 15.20
CA GLY A 51 14.01 -32.65 14.19
C GLY A 51 14.36 -32.27 12.75
N ARG A 52 15.06 -31.16 12.50
CA ARG A 52 15.41 -30.61 11.18
C ARG A 52 14.24 -30.00 10.38
N SER A 53 13.11 -29.75 10.97
CA SER A 53 12.05 -28.97 10.37
C SER A 53 12.14 -27.51 10.83
N THR A 54 11.89 -26.60 9.93
CA THR A 54 11.76 -25.18 10.21
C THR A 54 10.37 -24.75 9.77
N ILE A 55 9.65 -24.06 10.63
CA ILE A 55 8.38 -23.42 10.26
C ILE A 55 8.67 -21.94 10.17
N VAL A 56 8.27 -21.34 9.07
CA VAL A 56 8.38 -19.91 8.84
C VAL A 56 6.99 -19.32 8.82
N SER A 57 6.76 -18.34 9.71
CA SER A 57 5.53 -17.57 9.75
C SER A 57 5.81 -16.15 9.28
N GLU A 58 5.09 -15.70 8.26
CA GLU A 58 5.16 -14.35 7.72
C GLU A 58 3.85 -13.61 7.96
N VAL A 59 3.94 -12.34 8.37
CA VAL A 59 2.80 -11.42 8.47
C VAL A 59 3.13 -10.17 7.67
N ILE A 60 2.28 -9.83 6.72
CA ILE A 60 2.43 -8.70 5.81
C ILE A 60 1.23 -7.79 5.96
N ASP A 61 1.45 -6.56 6.49
CA ASP A 61 0.45 -5.50 6.46
C ASP A 61 0.70 -4.65 5.21
N TYR A 62 -0.22 -4.71 4.26
CA TYR A 62 -0.13 -4.04 2.98
C TYR A 62 -1.21 -2.96 2.84
N ASP A 63 -0.81 -1.73 2.52
CA ASP A 63 -1.72 -0.63 2.23
C ASP A 63 -1.79 -0.39 0.70
N PHE A 64 -2.93 -0.70 0.11
CA PHE A 64 -3.21 -0.40 -1.28
C PHE A 64 -3.58 1.08 -1.52
N GLY A 65 -3.73 1.86 -0.45
CA GLY A 65 -4.21 3.23 -0.55
C GLY A 65 -5.58 3.28 -1.23
N ASN A 66 -5.69 4.09 -2.28
CA ASN A 66 -6.91 4.24 -3.08
C ASN A 66 -6.96 3.31 -4.31
N GLU A 67 -5.90 2.54 -4.55
CA GLU A 67 -5.85 1.63 -5.71
C GLU A 67 -6.73 0.39 -5.46
N SER A 68 -7.42 -0.04 -6.51
CA SER A 68 -8.24 -1.27 -6.46
C SER A 68 -7.38 -2.45 -6.91
N ARG A 69 -7.12 -3.37 -6.00
CA ARG A 69 -6.33 -4.59 -6.25
C ARG A 69 -7.13 -5.84 -5.91
N ARG A 70 -6.67 -6.99 -6.41
CA ARG A 70 -7.27 -8.31 -6.14
C ARG A 70 -6.46 -9.15 -5.16
N GLY A 71 -5.62 -8.50 -4.34
CA GLY A 71 -4.70 -9.12 -3.41
C GLY A 71 -3.24 -8.89 -3.79
N ILE A 72 -2.35 -9.72 -3.25
CA ILE A 72 -0.90 -9.64 -3.44
C ILE A 72 -0.35 -10.89 -4.11
N TYR A 73 0.87 -10.75 -4.64
CA TYR A 73 1.72 -11.89 -5.03
C TYR A 73 2.84 -12.03 -4.01
N ARG A 74 3.13 -13.28 -3.62
CA ARG A 74 4.27 -13.61 -2.77
C ARG A 74 5.12 -14.67 -3.46
N ASP A 75 6.38 -14.32 -3.70
CA ASP A 75 7.36 -15.25 -4.26
C ASP A 75 8.22 -15.78 -3.11
N VAL A 76 8.27 -17.11 -2.94
CA VAL A 76 9.04 -17.75 -1.90
C VAL A 76 10.08 -18.66 -2.54
N PRO A 77 11.38 -18.30 -2.45
CA PRO A 77 12.44 -19.10 -3.05
C PRO A 77 12.59 -20.47 -2.36
N GLY A 78 12.75 -21.52 -3.17
CA GLY A 78 13.05 -22.86 -2.68
C GLY A 78 11.91 -23.58 -1.95
N LEU A 79 10.71 -22.97 -1.89
CA LEU A 79 9.53 -23.59 -1.31
C LEU A 79 8.84 -24.48 -2.33
N SER A 80 8.35 -25.65 -1.91
CA SER A 80 7.43 -26.49 -2.66
C SER A 80 5.98 -26.28 -2.21
N GLU A 81 5.02 -26.67 -3.04
CA GLU A 81 3.59 -26.55 -2.72
C GLU A 81 3.19 -27.35 -1.47
N GLU A 82 3.82 -28.50 -1.28
CA GLU A 82 3.51 -29.39 -0.16
C GLU A 82 4.01 -28.87 1.20
N GLU A 83 4.89 -27.87 1.18
CA GLU A 83 5.43 -27.23 2.39
C GLU A 83 4.55 -26.06 2.89
N ILE A 84 3.53 -25.66 2.15
CA ILE A 84 2.58 -24.65 2.59
C ILE A 84 1.68 -25.25 3.69
N ILE A 85 1.72 -24.63 4.86
CA ILE A 85 0.91 -25.05 6.02
C ILE A 85 -0.40 -24.26 6.06
N ASN A 86 -0.33 -22.94 5.92
CA ASN A 86 -1.49 -22.06 5.98
C ASN A 86 -1.26 -20.79 5.16
N ILE A 87 -2.31 -20.28 4.52
CA ILE A 87 -2.31 -18.96 3.88
C ILE A 87 -3.68 -18.35 4.10
N GLU A 88 -3.72 -17.18 4.72
CA GLU A 88 -4.95 -16.47 4.98
C GLU A 88 -4.81 -14.94 4.87
N SER A 89 -5.93 -14.27 4.70
CA SER A 89 -6.03 -12.82 4.74
C SER A 89 -7.20 -12.42 5.64
N PRO A 90 -6.96 -12.22 6.96
CA PRO A 90 -8.02 -11.97 7.94
C PRO A 90 -8.87 -10.73 7.65
N SER A 91 -8.33 -9.78 6.90
CA SER A 91 -8.99 -8.51 6.58
C SER A 91 -9.53 -8.41 5.15
N ALA A 92 -9.36 -9.45 4.32
CA ALA A 92 -9.77 -9.46 2.92
C ALA A 92 -10.41 -10.81 2.55
N PRO A 93 -11.10 -10.91 1.38
CA PRO A 93 -11.60 -12.20 0.90
C PRO A 93 -10.46 -13.20 0.76
N ASP A 94 -10.54 -14.26 1.53
CA ASP A 94 -9.52 -15.30 1.64
C ASP A 94 -9.64 -16.29 0.49
N GLN A 95 -8.74 -16.18 -0.46
CA GLN A 95 -8.51 -17.15 -1.54
C GLN A 95 -7.06 -17.06 -1.96
N TRP A 96 -6.44 -18.18 -2.15
CA TRP A 96 -5.09 -18.22 -2.69
C TRP A 96 -4.95 -19.28 -3.78
N THR A 97 -3.96 -19.11 -4.64
CA THR A 97 -3.63 -20.10 -5.67
C THR A 97 -2.16 -20.00 -6.02
N ILE A 98 -1.57 -21.13 -6.29
CA ILE A 98 -0.22 -21.20 -6.84
C ILE A 98 -0.30 -20.91 -8.33
N LEU A 99 0.44 -19.89 -8.76
CA LEU A 99 0.53 -19.54 -10.18
C LEU A 99 1.66 -20.26 -10.88
N CYS A 100 2.71 -20.59 -10.14
CA CYS A 100 3.88 -21.20 -10.66
C CYS A 100 4.58 -21.95 -9.51
N GLY A 101 4.78 -23.26 -9.68
CA GLY A 101 5.52 -24.10 -8.76
C GLY A 101 7.00 -24.19 -9.13
N PHE A 102 7.62 -25.32 -8.87
CA PHE A 102 9.05 -25.59 -9.05
C PHE A 102 9.63 -25.29 -10.44
N ASN A 103 8.78 -25.05 -11.45
CA ASN A 103 9.16 -24.72 -12.83
C ASN A 103 9.08 -23.21 -13.14
N CYS A 104 8.96 -22.34 -12.13
CA CYS A 104 9.16 -20.91 -12.36
C CYS A 104 10.59 -20.63 -12.79
N ASP A 105 10.79 -19.59 -13.59
CA ASP A 105 12.08 -19.23 -14.18
C ASP A 105 13.25 -19.09 -13.19
N ASN A 106 12.96 -18.96 -11.87
CA ASN A 106 13.94 -18.79 -10.82
C ASN A 106 13.88 -19.87 -9.71
N GLY A 107 13.08 -20.92 -9.84
CA GLY A 107 12.86 -21.91 -8.76
C GLY A 107 12.12 -21.33 -7.56
N GLU A 108 11.28 -20.34 -7.78
CA GLU A 108 10.47 -19.68 -6.75
C GLU A 108 9.02 -20.15 -6.85
N LEU A 109 8.39 -20.38 -5.70
CA LEU A 109 6.96 -20.62 -5.64
C LEU A 109 6.23 -19.26 -5.66
N ARG A 110 5.46 -18.99 -6.71
CA ARG A 110 4.62 -17.78 -6.78
C ARG A 110 3.21 -18.05 -6.32
N ILE A 111 2.80 -17.41 -5.26
CA ILE A 111 1.50 -17.52 -4.64
C ILE A 111 0.73 -16.21 -4.88
N ARG A 112 -0.50 -16.31 -5.37
CA ARG A 112 -1.43 -15.18 -5.36
C ARG A 112 -2.37 -15.34 -4.18
N ILE A 113 -2.44 -14.32 -3.32
CA ILE A 113 -3.32 -14.28 -2.15
C ILE A 113 -4.37 -13.19 -2.39
N GLY A 114 -5.61 -13.58 -2.59
CA GLY A 114 -6.73 -12.69 -2.87
C GLY A 114 -7.71 -13.24 -3.89
N ASN A 115 -8.94 -12.77 -3.83
CA ASN A 115 -10.03 -13.21 -4.68
C ASN A 115 -9.92 -12.60 -6.09
N PRO A 116 -9.84 -13.41 -7.18
CA PRO A 116 -9.71 -12.89 -8.54
C PRO A 116 -10.93 -12.08 -9.02
N ASN A 117 -12.09 -12.26 -8.37
CA ASN A 117 -13.34 -11.63 -8.74
C ASN A 117 -13.74 -10.44 -7.85
N LYS A 118 -12.95 -10.14 -6.81
CA LYS A 118 -13.21 -9.04 -5.88
C LYS A 118 -12.00 -8.15 -5.77
N THR A 119 -12.22 -6.84 -5.78
CA THR A 119 -11.19 -5.84 -5.52
C THR A 119 -11.29 -5.33 -4.10
N ILE A 120 -10.14 -5.00 -3.53
CA ILE A 120 -9.94 -4.43 -2.19
C ILE A 120 -9.15 -3.14 -2.31
N ARG A 121 -9.18 -2.31 -1.24
CA ARG A 121 -8.44 -1.04 -1.11
C ARG A 121 -8.06 -0.84 0.35
N GLY A 122 -7.10 0.05 0.60
CA GLY A 122 -6.64 0.36 1.96
C GLY A 122 -5.81 -0.77 2.57
N ASN A 123 -5.82 -0.88 3.88
CA ASN A 123 -4.93 -1.75 4.64
C ASN A 123 -5.49 -3.16 4.76
N HIS A 124 -4.67 -4.13 4.41
CA HIS A 124 -4.98 -5.54 4.53
C HIS A 124 -3.80 -6.32 5.10
N ARG A 125 -4.13 -7.33 5.92
CA ARG A 125 -3.14 -8.25 6.50
C ARG A 125 -3.18 -9.58 5.78
N TYR A 126 -1.99 -10.13 5.54
CA TYR A 126 -1.77 -11.45 4.97
C TYR A 126 -0.87 -12.24 5.90
N GLU A 127 -1.22 -13.51 6.12
CA GLU A 127 -0.51 -14.42 7.00
C GLU A 127 -0.18 -15.69 6.23
N LEU A 128 1.08 -16.15 6.31
CA LEU A 128 1.59 -17.31 5.61
C LEU A 128 2.43 -18.13 6.58
N ASP A 129 2.17 -19.45 6.62
CA ASP A 129 2.98 -20.43 7.34
C ASP A 129 3.47 -21.51 6.37
N TYR A 130 4.77 -21.76 6.36
CA TYR A 130 5.40 -22.77 5.52
C TYR A 130 6.68 -23.33 6.12
#